data_07714596ddefe9af394cc4d9b6601126
#
_entry.id   07714596ddefe9af394cc4d9b6601126
#
_cell.length_a   1.000
_cell.length_b   1.000
_cell.length_c   1.000
_cell.angle_alpha   90.00
_cell.angle_beta   90.00
_cell.angle_gamma   90.00
#
_symmetry.space_group_name_H-M   'P 1'
#
loop_
_entity.id
_entity.type
_entity.pdbx_description
1 polymer ?
#
loop_
_entity_poly.entity_id
_entity_poly.type
_entity_poly.pdbx_seq_one_letter_code
_entity_poly.pdbx_strand_id
1 'polypeptide(L)'
;MRIETTFFQWSISVAALLAISLSTQGVRANKDHKECSALAGPFTSTLGAPCSSPLGLCTHGKLSGELEANYDFTFLTLVSANDPADPTKSVYTGTSVVTFLDGSGVLYTDDTGTIHTPVDGSPAPFVTKAIVDHGTKRLHQTIGGFVAVGLLEFQTGIATGNYSVILCSRDK
;
A
#
# COMPACT_ATOMS: atom_id res chain seq x y z
N MET A 1 -33.21 63.93 15.77
CA MET A 1 -33.36 62.91 14.72
C MET A 1 -33.47 61.55 15.41
N ARG A 2 -34.74 61.10 15.59
CA ARG A 2 -35.05 59.85 16.29
C ARG A 2 -35.19 58.76 15.25
N ILE A 3 -34.45 57.64 15.44
CA ILE A 3 -34.59 56.42 14.64
C ILE A 3 -35.30 55.41 15.52
N GLU A 4 -36.52 55.08 15.14
CA GLU A 4 -37.33 54.03 15.76
C GLU A 4 -36.89 52.65 15.24
N THR A 5 -36.53 51.75 16.10
CA THR A 5 -36.24 50.37 15.81
C THR A 5 -37.50 49.53 15.99
N THR A 6 -38.08 49.08 14.90
CA THR A 6 -39.22 48.16 14.88
C THR A 6 -38.72 46.74 15.06
N PHE A 7 -39.10 46.10 16.18
CA PHE A 7 -38.92 44.66 16.40
C PHE A 7 -39.92 43.85 15.57
N PHE A 8 -39.42 43.02 14.71
CA PHE A 8 -40.23 42.04 13.97
C PHE A 8 -40.19 40.68 14.72
N GLN A 9 -41.29 40.37 15.38
CA GLN A 9 -41.51 39.11 16.06
C GLN A 9 -41.93 38.06 14.99
N TRP A 10 -41.08 37.07 14.78
CA TRP A 10 -41.44 35.88 13.99
C TRP A 10 -41.84 34.76 14.92
N SER A 11 -43.12 34.45 14.88
CA SER A 11 -43.72 33.28 15.50
C SER A 11 -43.31 32.03 14.76
N ILE A 12 -42.60 31.13 15.43
CA ILE A 12 -42.29 29.80 14.90
C ILE A 12 -43.43 28.88 15.29
N SER A 13 -44.20 28.48 14.28
CA SER A 13 -45.24 27.48 14.46
C SER A 13 -44.63 26.07 14.48
N VAL A 14 -44.99 25.38 15.52
CA VAL A 14 -44.72 23.96 15.78
C VAL A 14 -45.47 23.11 14.78
N ALA A 15 -44.83 22.05 14.36
CA ALA A 15 -45.35 20.71 14.21
C ALA A 15 -45.06 20.01 12.92
N ALA A 16 -44.45 18.90 13.03
CA ALA A 16 -45.05 17.62 12.65
C ALA A 16 -44.04 16.53 12.89
N LEU A 17 -44.20 15.82 13.99
CA LEU A 17 -43.57 14.52 14.23
C LEU A 17 -44.13 13.52 13.24
N LEU A 18 -43.47 13.24 12.13
CA LEU A 18 -43.69 12.09 11.28
C LEU A 18 -42.84 10.93 11.84
N ALA A 19 -43.49 10.05 12.59
CA ALA A 19 -42.96 8.77 12.98
C ALA A 19 -42.82 7.89 11.73
N ILE A 20 -41.61 7.86 11.15
CA ILE A 20 -41.27 6.87 10.14
C ILE A 20 -40.93 5.59 10.89
N SER A 21 -41.91 4.65 10.92
CA SER A 21 -41.66 3.28 11.31
C SER A 21 -40.76 2.62 10.29
N LEU A 22 -39.46 2.60 10.53
CA LEU A 22 -38.52 1.75 9.79
C LEU A 22 -38.87 0.29 10.13
N SER A 23 -39.58 -0.34 9.22
CA SER A 23 -39.64 -1.80 9.15
C SER A 23 -38.21 -2.29 8.84
N THR A 24 -37.54 -2.80 9.84
CA THR A 24 -36.29 -3.55 9.70
C THR A 24 -36.57 -4.86 8.97
N GLN A 25 -36.70 -4.82 7.65
CA GLN A 25 -36.54 -6.03 6.87
C GLN A 25 -35.08 -6.43 7.04
N GLY A 26 -34.85 -7.50 7.79
CA GLY A 26 -33.57 -8.12 7.99
C GLY A 26 -32.95 -8.51 6.63
N VAL A 27 -32.15 -7.61 6.06
CA VAL A 27 -31.21 -7.99 5.04
C VAL A 27 -30.27 -8.99 5.70
N ARG A 28 -30.44 -10.28 5.37
CA ARG A 28 -29.45 -11.30 5.68
C ARG A 28 -28.19 -10.87 4.96
N ALA A 29 -27.32 -10.12 5.64
CA ALA A 29 -25.97 -9.88 5.20
C ALA A 29 -25.31 -11.25 5.02
N ASN A 30 -24.99 -11.57 3.78
CA ASN A 30 -24.19 -12.73 3.44
C ASN A 30 -22.87 -12.55 4.18
N LYS A 31 -22.57 -13.42 5.15
CA LYS A 31 -21.41 -13.33 6.03
C LYS A 31 -20.15 -13.83 5.32
N ASP A 32 -19.75 -13.18 4.24
CA ASP A 32 -18.37 -13.22 3.79
C ASP A 32 -17.62 -12.05 4.46
N HIS A 33 -17.44 -12.13 5.77
CA HIS A 33 -16.63 -11.17 6.50
C HIS A 33 -15.16 -11.40 6.14
N LYS A 34 -14.67 -10.70 5.13
CA LYS A 34 -13.25 -10.53 4.93
C LYS A 34 -12.75 -9.58 6.02
N GLU A 35 -11.99 -10.10 6.95
CA GLU A 35 -11.30 -9.27 7.92
C GLU A 35 -10.05 -8.69 7.24
N CYS A 36 -10.02 -7.36 7.08
CA CYS A 36 -8.90 -6.67 6.45
C CYS A 36 -8.19 -5.80 7.48
N SER A 37 -6.86 -5.84 7.46
CA SER A 37 -5.99 -4.95 8.21
C SER A 37 -5.25 -4.03 7.25
N ALA A 38 -5.25 -2.73 7.55
CA ALA A 38 -4.43 -1.74 6.88
C ALA A 38 -3.26 -1.39 7.81
N LEU A 39 -2.02 -1.57 7.33
CA LEU A 39 -0.79 -1.38 8.09
C LEU A 39 0.16 -0.50 7.30
N ALA A 40 1.03 0.23 7.98
CA ALA A 40 2.02 1.10 7.36
C ALA A 40 3.30 1.19 8.20
N GLY A 41 4.38 1.64 7.57
CA GLY A 41 5.64 1.87 8.28
C GLY A 41 6.80 2.18 7.33
N PRO A 42 7.98 2.41 7.90
CA PRO A 42 9.19 2.56 7.13
C PRO A 42 9.75 1.22 6.66
N PHE A 43 10.54 1.27 5.59
CA PHE A 43 11.37 0.17 5.15
C PHE A 43 12.80 0.62 4.84
N THR A 44 13.70 -0.33 4.91
CA THR A 44 15.07 -0.20 4.42
C THR A 44 15.43 -1.44 3.63
N SER A 45 16.19 -1.31 2.55
CA SER A 45 16.77 -2.44 1.84
C SER A 45 18.14 -2.12 1.26
N THR A 46 18.83 -3.18 0.88
CA THR A 46 20.14 -3.08 0.24
C THR A 46 20.13 -3.94 -1.02
N LEU A 47 20.62 -3.36 -2.13
CA LEU A 47 20.97 -4.12 -3.32
C LEU A 47 22.06 -5.12 -2.97
N GLY A 48 21.85 -6.39 -3.27
CA GLY A 48 22.79 -7.42 -2.89
C GLY A 48 22.83 -8.60 -3.84
N ALA A 49 23.91 -9.35 -3.70
CA ALA A 49 24.13 -10.63 -4.34
C ALA A 49 24.49 -11.64 -3.22
N PRO A 50 24.30 -12.96 -3.41
CA PRO A 50 23.86 -13.61 -4.64
C PRO A 50 22.34 -13.56 -4.82
N CYS A 51 21.87 -13.53 -6.05
CA CYS A 51 20.44 -13.54 -6.35
C CYS A 51 20.12 -14.32 -7.62
N SER A 52 18.87 -14.80 -7.73
CA SER A 52 18.37 -15.59 -8.84
C SER A 52 17.76 -14.73 -9.98
N SER A 53 17.87 -13.40 -9.87
CA SER A 53 17.36 -12.47 -10.88
C SER A 53 18.04 -12.70 -12.24
N PRO A 54 17.30 -12.74 -13.35
CA PRO A 54 17.89 -12.77 -14.69
C PRO A 54 18.70 -11.50 -15.02
N LEU A 55 18.48 -10.42 -14.24
CA LEU A 55 19.22 -9.16 -14.36
C LEU A 55 20.40 -9.08 -13.37
N GLY A 56 20.56 -10.06 -12.47
CA GLY A 56 21.52 -10.02 -11.39
C GLY A 56 21.19 -8.99 -10.31
N LEU A 57 19.93 -8.51 -10.24
CA LEU A 57 19.49 -7.48 -9.32
C LEU A 57 18.47 -8.04 -8.32
N CYS A 58 18.84 -7.99 -7.05
CA CYS A 58 17.94 -8.31 -5.94
C CYS A 58 18.12 -7.29 -4.81
N THR A 59 17.11 -7.14 -3.97
CA THR A 59 17.23 -6.39 -2.73
C THR A 59 16.82 -7.26 -1.54
N HIS A 60 17.53 -7.08 -0.43
CA HIS A 60 17.19 -7.66 0.88
C HIS A 60 16.83 -6.52 1.80
N GLY A 61 15.71 -6.61 2.47
CA GLY A 61 15.22 -5.49 3.26
C GLY A 61 14.42 -5.89 4.48
N LYS A 62 14.07 -4.86 5.24
CA LYS A 62 13.25 -4.97 6.43
C LYS A 62 12.09 -3.99 6.36
N LEU A 63 10.89 -4.46 6.67
CA LEU A 63 9.71 -3.66 6.98
C LEU A 63 9.66 -3.49 8.50
N SER A 64 9.33 -2.29 8.96
CA SER A 64 9.22 -1.96 10.39
C SER A 64 7.98 -1.11 10.66
N GLY A 65 7.61 -0.94 11.92
CA GLY A 65 6.44 -0.18 12.34
C GLY A 65 5.25 -1.10 12.65
N GLU A 66 4.13 -0.93 11.97
CA GLU A 66 2.94 -1.77 12.25
C GLU A 66 3.08 -3.20 11.74
N LEU A 67 4.04 -3.45 10.84
CA LEU A 67 4.42 -4.77 10.35
C LEU A 67 5.93 -4.96 10.49
N GLU A 68 6.34 -6.02 11.21
CA GLU A 68 7.74 -6.42 11.32
C GLU A 68 7.99 -7.64 10.43
N ALA A 69 8.74 -7.45 9.34
CA ALA A 69 9.06 -8.51 8.39
C ALA A 69 10.41 -8.26 7.71
N ASN A 70 11.08 -9.35 7.30
CA ASN A 70 12.13 -9.29 6.29
C ASN A 70 11.52 -9.50 4.91
N TYR A 71 12.09 -8.90 3.87
CA TYR A 71 11.68 -9.17 2.50
C TYR A 71 12.88 -9.29 1.58
N ASP A 72 12.72 -10.14 0.58
CA ASP A 72 13.66 -10.36 -0.50
C ASP A 72 12.93 -10.06 -1.81
N PHE A 73 13.38 -9.06 -2.55
CA PHE A 73 12.81 -8.70 -3.85
C PHE A 73 13.78 -9.10 -4.97
N THR A 74 13.25 -9.74 -6.00
CA THR A 74 13.97 -10.20 -7.19
C THR A 74 13.44 -9.47 -8.41
N PHE A 75 14.29 -8.68 -9.07
CA PHE A 75 13.94 -8.05 -10.36
C PHE A 75 13.86 -9.11 -11.46
N LEU A 76 12.77 -9.09 -12.24
CA LEU A 76 12.58 -9.91 -13.42
C LEU A 76 12.78 -9.13 -14.71
N THR A 77 12.26 -7.91 -14.77
CA THR A 77 12.45 -7.02 -15.92
C THR A 77 12.73 -5.59 -15.44
N LEU A 78 13.47 -4.85 -16.25
CA LEU A 78 13.68 -3.41 -16.09
C LEU A 78 13.83 -2.81 -17.49
N VAL A 79 12.87 -2.00 -17.90
CA VAL A 79 12.82 -1.42 -19.24
C VAL A 79 12.53 0.08 -19.17
N SER A 80 13.09 0.85 -20.12
CA SER A 80 12.73 2.25 -20.27
C SER A 80 11.22 2.36 -20.51
N ALA A 81 10.57 3.32 -19.86
CA ALA A 81 9.17 3.60 -20.09
C ALA A 81 8.89 4.19 -21.49
N ASN A 82 9.95 4.60 -22.21
CA ASN A 82 9.87 5.30 -23.49
C ASN A 82 8.94 6.53 -23.44
N ASP A 83 8.93 7.21 -22.29
CA ASP A 83 8.15 8.41 -22.08
C ASP A 83 8.98 9.64 -22.53
N PRO A 84 8.60 10.33 -23.62
CA PRO A 84 9.34 11.50 -24.08
C PRO A 84 9.34 12.66 -23.07
N ALA A 85 8.32 12.71 -22.19
CA ALA A 85 8.25 13.74 -21.13
C ALA A 85 9.15 13.41 -19.94
N ASP A 86 9.55 12.14 -19.78
CA ASP A 86 10.42 11.69 -18.70
C ASP A 86 11.33 10.54 -19.16
N PRO A 87 12.43 10.86 -19.84
CA PRO A 87 13.37 9.85 -20.35
C PRO A 87 14.13 9.11 -19.23
N THR A 88 14.06 9.59 -17.98
CA THR A 88 14.70 8.95 -16.82
C THR A 88 13.89 7.81 -16.25
N LYS A 89 12.62 7.70 -16.64
CA LYS A 89 11.66 6.73 -16.11
C LYS A 89 11.87 5.34 -16.70
N SER A 90 11.96 4.36 -15.82
CA SER A 90 11.94 2.94 -16.14
C SER A 90 10.80 2.25 -15.41
N VAL A 91 10.29 1.19 -16.04
CA VAL A 91 9.29 0.29 -15.46
C VAL A 91 9.95 -1.05 -15.17
N TYR A 92 9.64 -1.64 -14.03
CA TYR A 92 10.14 -2.96 -13.68
C TYR A 92 9.04 -3.89 -13.21
N THR A 93 9.33 -5.19 -13.32
CA THR A 93 8.57 -6.26 -12.67
C THR A 93 9.51 -7.09 -11.81
N GLY A 94 8.94 -7.77 -10.84
CA GLY A 94 9.68 -8.64 -9.95
C GLY A 94 8.76 -9.49 -9.10
N THR A 95 9.36 -10.19 -8.14
CA THR A 95 8.66 -10.96 -7.12
C THR A 95 9.29 -10.69 -5.77
N SER A 96 8.47 -10.69 -4.71
CA SER A 96 8.96 -10.59 -3.33
C SER A 96 8.57 -11.80 -2.50
N VAL A 97 9.44 -12.09 -1.54
CA VAL A 97 9.22 -13.04 -0.45
C VAL A 97 9.23 -12.23 0.85
N VAL A 98 8.08 -12.10 1.49
CA VAL A 98 7.92 -11.32 2.75
C VAL A 98 7.78 -12.29 3.91
N THR A 99 8.79 -12.37 4.77
CA THR A 99 8.84 -13.27 5.94
C THR A 99 8.51 -12.50 7.20
N PHE A 100 7.39 -12.81 7.81
CA PHE A 100 6.91 -12.16 9.04
C PHE A 100 7.71 -12.62 10.26
N LEU A 101 8.20 -11.67 11.07
CA LEU A 101 9.05 -11.94 12.23
C LEU A 101 8.29 -12.54 13.41
N ASP A 102 6.98 -12.40 13.47
CA ASP A 102 6.11 -13.04 14.48
C ASP A 102 5.88 -14.54 14.23
N GLY A 103 6.46 -15.08 13.15
CA GLY A 103 6.33 -16.48 12.76
C GLY A 103 4.98 -16.83 12.12
N SER A 104 4.11 -15.85 11.80
CA SER A 104 2.81 -16.08 11.18
C SER A 104 2.92 -16.75 9.80
N GLY A 105 4.01 -16.51 9.08
CA GLY A 105 4.26 -17.15 7.79
C GLY A 105 5.07 -16.30 6.83
N VAL A 106 4.91 -16.63 5.57
CA VAL A 106 5.54 -15.96 4.43
C VAL A 106 4.46 -15.59 3.44
N LEU A 107 4.57 -14.41 2.83
CA LEU A 107 3.81 -14.01 1.66
C LEU A 107 4.73 -13.98 0.44
N TYR A 108 4.19 -14.41 -0.68
CA TYR A 108 4.80 -14.30 -2.01
C TYR A 108 4.00 -13.28 -2.81
N THR A 109 4.68 -12.38 -3.50
CA THR A 109 4.01 -11.30 -4.25
C THR A 109 4.54 -11.20 -5.67
N ASP A 110 3.65 -10.77 -6.57
CA ASP A 110 4.00 -10.28 -7.90
C ASP A 110 4.09 -8.76 -7.86
N ASP A 111 5.23 -8.24 -8.28
CA ASP A 111 5.58 -6.84 -8.09
C ASP A 111 5.71 -6.10 -9.42
N THR A 112 5.21 -4.89 -9.45
CA THR A 112 5.40 -3.95 -10.54
C THR A 112 5.78 -2.59 -10.00
N GLY A 113 6.59 -1.84 -10.72
CA GLY A 113 6.97 -0.52 -10.24
C GLY A 113 7.58 0.38 -11.29
N THR A 114 7.86 1.59 -10.86
CA THR A 114 8.59 2.59 -11.63
C THR A 114 9.75 3.11 -10.82
N ILE A 115 10.84 3.41 -11.48
CA ILE A 115 12.02 4.06 -10.93
C ILE A 115 12.47 5.16 -11.89
N HIS A 116 12.83 6.32 -11.35
CA HIS A 116 13.40 7.42 -12.10
C HIS A 116 14.88 7.49 -11.77
N THR A 117 15.73 7.41 -12.78
CA THR A 117 17.19 7.45 -12.60
C THR A 117 17.70 8.86 -12.94
N PRO A 118 17.92 9.72 -11.93
CA PRO A 118 18.37 11.08 -12.17
C PRO A 118 19.76 11.10 -12.83
N VAL A 119 19.95 12.02 -13.77
CA VAL A 119 21.22 12.16 -14.51
C VAL A 119 22.34 12.80 -13.68
N ASP A 120 21.99 13.47 -12.58
CA ASP A 120 22.92 14.14 -11.67
C ASP A 120 23.46 13.25 -10.54
N GLY A 121 23.05 11.97 -10.52
CA GLY A 121 23.46 11.01 -9.49
C GLY A 121 22.75 11.17 -8.16
N SER A 122 21.70 12.00 -8.07
CA SER A 122 20.85 12.06 -6.88
C SER A 122 20.11 10.73 -6.66
N PRO A 123 19.58 10.46 -5.43
CA PRO A 123 18.81 9.26 -5.17
C PRO A 123 17.61 9.11 -6.09
N ALA A 124 17.40 7.92 -6.62
CA ALA A 124 16.35 7.58 -7.57
C ALA A 124 15.00 7.34 -6.85
N PRO A 125 13.98 8.17 -7.07
CA PRO A 125 12.68 7.90 -6.53
C PRO A 125 12.04 6.70 -7.24
N PHE A 126 11.36 5.85 -6.46
CA PHE A 126 10.64 4.70 -6.98
C PHE A 126 9.31 4.46 -6.28
N VAL A 127 8.44 3.77 -6.98
CA VAL A 127 7.17 3.26 -6.46
C VAL A 127 7.05 1.79 -6.86
N THR A 128 6.75 0.93 -5.89
CA THR A 128 6.44 -0.49 -6.10
C THR A 128 5.00 -0.76 -5.70
N LYS A 129 4.29 -1.54 -6.50
CA LYS A 129 3.04 -2.22 -6.15
C LYS A 129 3.29 -3.71 -6.13
N ALA A 130 3.03 -4.35 -5.01
CA ALA A 130 3.17 -5.78 -4.82
C ALA A 130 1.79 -6.37 -4.52
N ILE A 131 1.36 -7.36 -5.27
CA ILE A 131 0.09 -8.06 -5.09
C ILE A 131 0.38 -9.44 -4.53
N VAL A 132 -0.31 -9.81 -3.46
CA VAL A 132 -0.16 -11.14 -2.85
C VAL A 132 -0.66 -12.22 -3.82
N ASP A 133 0.24 -13.09 -4.22
CA ASP A 133 -0.05 -14.31 -5.00
C ASP A 133 -0.52 -15.41 -4.06
N HIS A 134 0.29 -15.76 -3.07
CA HIS A 134 -0.05 -16.76 -2.06
C HIS A 134 0.72 -16.53 -0.75
N GLY A 135 0.31 -17.26 0.29
CA GLY A 135 0.98 -17.25 1.59
C GLY A 135 1.12 -18.64 2.20
N THR A 136 1.83 -18.72 3.31
CA THR A 136 2.06 -19.95 4.05
C THR A 136 1.52 -19.86 5.48
N LYS A 137 1.38 -21.00 6.17
CA LYS A 137 0.91 -21.08 7.56
C LYS A 137 -0.40 -20.30 7.78
N ARG A 138 -0.42 -19.35 8.75
CA ARG A 138 -1.59 -18.52 9.05
C ARG A 138 -1.96 -17.56 7.91
N LEU A 139 -1.00 -17.29 7.02
CA LEU A 139 -1.16 -16.39 5.87
C LEU A 139 -1.64 -17.11 4.60
N HIS A 140 -1.91 -18.41 4.65
CA HIS A 140 -2.25 -19.26 3.50
C HIS A 140 -3.43 -18.72 2.66
N GLN A 141 -4.40 -18.05 3.28
CA GLN A 141 -5.57 -17.49 2.60
C GLN A 141 -5.55 -15.96 2.54
N THR A 142 -4.40 -15.35 2.79
CA THR A 142 -4.25 -13.90 2.74
C THR A 142 -4.27 -13.42 1.30
N ILE A 143 -5.05 -12.37 1.07
CA ILE A 143 -5.07 -11.61 -0.18
C ILE A 143 -4.80 -10.14 0.13
N GLY A 144 -4.41 -9.39 -0.87
CA GLY A 144 -4.17 -7.96 -0.71
C GLY A 144 -2.91 -7.51 -1.42
N GLY A 145 -2.27 -6.49 -0.90
CA GLY A 145 -1.05 -5.98 -1.54
C GLY A 145 -0.41 -4.83 -0.78
N PHE A 146 0.80 -4.55 -1.20
CA PHE A 146 1.66 -3.49 -0.67
C PHE A 146 1.83 -2.40 -1.71
N VAL A 147 2.01 -1.18 -1.24
CA VAL A 147 2.58 -0.06 -2.00
C VAL A 147 3.78 0.44 -1.22
N ALA A 148 4.94 0.49 -1.87
CA ALA A 148 6.15 1.06 -1.30
C ALA A 148 6.58 2.27 -2.14
N VAL A 149 6.95 3.36 -1.47
CA VAL A 149 7.47 4.58 -2.08
C VAL A 149 8.78 4.92 -1.40
N GLY A 150 9.83 5.12 -2.17
CA GLY A 150 11.15 5.33 -1.59
C GLY A 150 12.15 5.96 -2.54
N LEU A 151 13.37 6.04 -2.04
CA LEU A 151 14.56 6.52 -2.74
C LEU A 151 15.61 5.42 -2.74
N LEU A 152 16.20 5.14 -3.88
CA LEU A 152 17.36 4.27 -4.05
C LEU A 152 18.62 5.12 -4.27
N GLU A 153 19.59 4.96 -3.41
CA GLU A 153 20.92 5.55 -3.58
C GLU A 153 21.82 4.55 -4.31
N PHE A 154 22.09 4.79 -5.58
CA PHE A 154 22.85 3.85 -6.41
C PHE A 154 24.30 3.66 -5.95
N GLN A 155 24.90 4.68 -5.34
CA GLN A 155 26.30 4.60 -4.88
C GLN A 155 26.48 3.61 -3.72
N THR A 156 25.51 3.56 -2.83
CA THR A 156 25.53 2.68 -1.65
C THR A 156 24.72 1.41 -1.87
N GLY A 157 23.82 1.41 -2.85
CA GLY A 157 22.83 0.36 -3.07
C GLY A 157 21.75 0.33 -2.00
N ILE A 158 21.62 1.38 -1.18
CA ILE A 158 20.62 1.43 -0.10
C ILE A 158 19.34 2.09 -0.62
N ALA A 159 18.22 1.47 -0.33
CA ALA A 159 16.90 2.06 -0.53
C ALA A 159 16.18 2.26 0.81
N THR A 160 15.51 3.40 0.95
CA THR A 160 14.71 3.75 2.12
C THR A 160 13.40 4.35 1.70
N GLY A 161 12.36 4.18 2.52
CA GLY A 161 11.06 4.75 2.22
C GLY A 161 9.98 4.31 3.19
N ASN A 162 8.74 4.41 2.73
CA ASN A 162 7.58 3.97 3.47
C ASN A 162 6.75 2.98 2.66
N TYR A 163 6.11 2.05 3.37
CA TYR A 163 5.14 1.14 2.79
C TYR A 163 3.75 1.39 3.39
N SER A 164 2.74 1.03 2.64
CA SER A 164 1.38 0.78 3.11
C SER A 164 0.90 -0.55 2.55
N VAL A 165 0.14 -1.29 3.34
CA VAL A 165 -0.36 -2.61 2.98
C VAL A 165 -1.80 -2.79 3.43
N ILE A 166 -2.58 -3.48 2.62
CA ILE A 166 -3.90 -3.98 2.99
C ILE A 166 -3.86 -5.50 2.83
N LEU A 167 -4.05 -6.21 3.92
CA LEU A 167 -4.13 -7.67 3.95
C LEU A 167 -5.49 -8.09 4.46
N CYS A 168 -6.17 -8.96 3.72
CA CYS A 168 -7.45 -9.50 4.08
C CYS A 168 -7.34 -11.03 4.22
N SER A 169 -7.90 -11.58 5.27
CA SER A 169 -8.08 -13.03 5.40
C SER A 169 -9.37 -13.45 4.69
N ARG A 170 -9.35 -14.56 3.96
CA ARG A 170 -10.56 -15.22 3.49
C ARG A 170 -11.01 -16.15 4.61
N ASP A 171 -12.14 -15.85 5.23
CA ASP A 171 -12.76 -16.80 6.17
C ASP A 171 -13.17 -18.06 5.41
N LYS A 172 -13.02 -19.20 6.09
CA LYS A 172 -13.44 -20.52 5.62
C LYS A 172 -14.96 -20.67 5.64
#